data_83d7f5e68d1208fbf2cbee9956d069da
#
_entry.id   83d7f5e68d1208fbf2cbee9956d069da
#
_cell.length_a   1.000
_cell.length_b   1.000
_cell.length_c   1.000
_cell.angle_alpha   90.00
_cell.angle_beta   90.00
_cell.angle_gamma   90.00
#
_symmetry.space_group_name_H-M   'P 1'
#
loop_
_entity.id
_entity.type
_entity.pdbx_description
1 polymer ?
#
loop_
_entity_poly.entity_id
_entity_poly.type
_entity_poly.pdbx_seq_one_letter_code
_entity_poly.pdbx_strand_id
1 'polypeptide(L)'
;MKTNLVKNVKAGFSLVEMLVVIAVIGIIAAIAVPTIGNITSQANASKAKRNAQSLASVCASAVAAGATFESTSVGDIVDDLVDSGVFGSADSGFDTTLFKVPNISETEKAAASEHLSYDTYAKMIIYAPSS
;
A
#
# COMPACT_ATOMS: atom_id res chain seq x y z
N MET A 1 23.74 -71.66 9.96
CA MET A 1 23.70 -70.20 9.66
C MET A 1 22.42 -69.64 10.26
N LYS A 2 22.54 -68.82 11.32
CA LYS A 2 21.37 -68.11 11.90
C LYS A 2 21.35 -66.70 11.33
N THR A 3 20.41 -66.44 10.46
CA THR A 3 20.17 -65.12 9.93
C THR A 3 19.41 -64.32 10.98
N ASN A 4 20.08 -63.35 11.60
CA ASN A 4 19.46 -62.35 12.45
C ASN A 4 18.68 -61.33 11.56
N LEU A 5 17.36 -61.48 11.49
CA LEU A 5 16.48 -60.47 10.96
C LEU A 5 16.43 -59.28 11.93
N VAL A 6 17.15 -58.22 11.62
CA VAL A 6 17.02 -56.96 12.32
C VAL A 6 15.65 -56.38 11.95
N LYS A 7 14.70 -56.48 12.89
CA LYS A 7 13.36 -55.88 12.77
C LYS A 7 13.52 -54.36 12.83
N ASN A 8 13.48 -53.69 11.69
CA ASN A 8 13.41 -52.24 11.64
C ASN A 8 12.09 -51.80 12.31
N VAL A 9 12.18 -51.39 13.56
CA VAL A 9 11.07 -50.74 14.27
C VAL A 9 10.97 -49.33 13.68
N LYS A 10 10.04 -49.11 12.77
CA LYS A 10 9.65 -47.77 12.37
C LYS A 10 9.09 -47.08 13.61
N ALA A 11 9.84 -46.16 14.18
CA ALA A 11 9.36 -45.27 15.23
C ALA A 11 8.23 -44.43 14.68
N GLY A 12 7.00 -44.78 14.97
CA GLY A 12 5.82 -43.96 14.70
C GLY A 12 5.73 -42.86 15.77
N PHE A 13 5.26 -41.68 15.39
CA PHE A 13 4.98 -40.63 16.35
C PHE A 13 3.92 -41.09 17.37
N SER A 14 4.13 -40.74 18.62
CA SER A 14 3.17 -41.04 19.70
C SER A 14 1.93 -40.14 19.54
N LEU A 15 0.74 -40.70 19.83
CA LEU A 15 -0.51 -39.92 19.82
C LEU A 15 -0.43 -38.69 20.76
N VAL A 16 0.25 -38.89 21.93
CA VAL A 16 0.46 -37.79 22.88
C VAL A 16 1.36 -36.69 22.31
N GLU A 17 2.39 -37.07 21.54
CA GLU A 17 3.29 -36.10 20.90
C GLU A 17 2.56 -35.21 19.86
N MET A 18 1.67 -35.82 19.07
CA MET A 18 0.82 -35.06 18.16
C MET A 18 -0.18 -34.15 18.88
N LEU A 19 -0.75 -34.65 20.00
CA LEU A 19 -1.68 -33.89 20.81
C LEU A 19 -1.02 -32.65 21.43
N VAL A 20 0.20 -32.77 21.92
CA VAL A 20 0.97 -31.63 22.46
C VAL A 20 1.29 -30.61 21.35
N VAL A 21 1.66 -31.04 20.16
CA VAL A 21 1.96 -30.18 19.03
C VAL A 21 0.74 -29.34 18.64
N ILE A 22 -0.42 -29.96 18.48
CA ILE A 22 -1.64 -29.21 18.12
C ILE A 22 -2.09 -28.27 19.24
N ALA A 23 -1.89 -28.63 20.50
CA ALA A 23 -2.18 -27.79 21.64
C ALA A 23 -1.29 -26.52 21.63
N VAL A 24 0.00 -26.64 21.37
CA VAL A 24 0.94 -25.52 21.26
C VAL A 24 0.60 -24.64 20.08
N ILE A 25 0.30 -25.22 18.91
CA ILE A 25 -0.14 -24.45 17.73
C ILE A 25 -1.40 -23.68 18.04
N GLY A 26 -2.37 -24.27 18.74
CA GLY A 26 -3.61 -23.60 19.15
C GLY A 26 -3.37 -22.38 20.03
N ILE A 27 -2.46 -22.48 21.00
CA ILE A 27 -2.10 -21.36 21.87
C ILE A 27 -1.42 -20.24 21.07
N ILE A 28 -0.47 -20.56 20.18
CA ILE A 28 0.21 -19.57 19.35
C ILE A 28 -0.78 -18.88 18.41
N ALA A 29 -1.67 -19.65 17.78
CA ALA A 29 -2.69 -19.11 16.89
C ALA A 29 -3.65 -18.14 17.60
N ALA A 30 -4.05 -18.48 18.83
CA ALA A 30 -4.94 -17.63 19.62
C ALA A 30 -4.37 -16.23 19.91
N ILE A 31 -3.05 -16.11 20.02
CA ILE A 31 -2.35 -14.84 20.25
C ILE A 31 -2.03 -14.12 18.94
N ALA A 32 -1.65 -14.85 17.91
CA ALA A 32 -1.16 -14.29 16.65
C ALA A 32 -2.29 -13.66 15.79
N VAL A 33 -3.45 -14.31 15.73
CA VAL A 33 -4.56 -13.88 14.85
C VAL A 33 -5.04 -12.45 15.12
N PRO A 34 -5.36 -12.03 16.36
CA PRO A 34 -5.83 -10.66 16.60
C PRO A 34 -4.75 -9.60 16.32
N THR A 35 -3.47 -9.93 16.49
CA THR A 35 -2.37 -9.00 16.28
C THR A 35 -2.16 -8.68 14.80
N ILE A 36 -2.34 -9.65 13.90
CA ILE A 36 -2.16 -9.48 12.46
C ILE A 36 -3.18 -8.50 11.89
N GLY A 37 -4.44 -8.52 12.34
CA GLY A 37 -5.47 -7.58 11.91
C GLY A 37 -5.10 -6.12 12.16
N ASN A 38 -4.57 -5.81 13.33
CA ASN A 38 -4.14 -4.46 13.70
C ASN A 38 -2.92 -3.98 12.88
N ILE A 39 -1.97 -4.86 12.62
CA ILE A 39 -0.78 -4.55 11.81
C ILE A 39 -1.19 -4.22 10.37
N THR A 40 -2.10 -4.99 9.79
CA THR A 40 -2.58 -4.75 8.42
C THR A 40 -3.30 -3.41 8.31
N SER A 41 -4.13 -3.05 9.28
CA SER A 41 -4.81 -1.75 9.33
C SER A 41 -3.82 -0.59 9.39
N GLN A 42 -2.82 -0.66 10.27
CA GLN A 42 -1.77 0.36 10.38
C GLN A 42 -0.90 0.45 9.12
N ALA A 43 -0.61 -0.69 8.48
CA ALA A 43 0.13 -0.72 7.22
C ALA A 43 -0.64 -0.02 6.10
N ASN A 44 -1.95 -0.25 5.99
CA ASN A 44 -2.80 0.41 5.00
C ASN A 44 -2.90 1.93 5.25
N ALA A 45 -3.05 2.37 6.49
CA ALA A 45 -3.05 3.78 6.85
C ALA A 45 -1.70 4.46 6.51
N SER A 46 -0.58 3.78 6.78
CA SER A 46 0.74 4.28 6.42
C SER A 46 0.94 4.35 4.90
N LYS A 47 0.40 3.39 4.16
CA LYS A 47 0.42 3.37 2.69
C LYS A 47 -0.39 4.52 2.11
N ALA A 48 -1.59 4.79 2.64
CA ALA A 48 -2.43 5.92 2.22
C ALA A 48 -1.70 7.26 2.38
N LYS A 49 -1.05 7.48 3.52
CA LYS A 49 -0.25 8.69 3.77
C LYS A 49 0.91 8.85 2.79
N ARG A 50 1.64 7.77 2.49
CA ARG A 50 2.73 7.80 1.51
C ARG A 50 2.23 8.08 0.10
N ASN A 51 1.12 7.48 -0.30
CA ASN A 51 0.51 7.73 -1.60
C ASN A 51 0.07 9.19 -1.71
N ALA A 52 -0.55 9.75 -0.67
CA ALA A 52 -0.93 11.16 -0.63
C ALA A 52 0.27 12.10 -0.75
N GLN A 53 1.36 11.82 -0.05
CA GLN A 53 2.60 12.60 -0.15
C GLN A 53 3.20 12.52 -1.57
N SER A 54 3.20 11.34 -2.18
CA SER A 54 3.69 11.15 -3.55
C SER A 54 2.84 11.91 -4.55
N LEU A 55 1.51 11.84 -4.43
CA LEU A 55 0.56 12.56 -5.29
C LEU A 55 0.74 14.08 -5.16
N ALA A 56 0.83 14.60 -3.94
CA ALA A 56 1.08 16.02 -3.71
C ALA A 56 2.43 16.48 -4.30
N SER A 57 3.48 15.69 -4.15
CA SER A 57 4.81 15.99 -4.69
C SER A 57 4.83 16.00 -6.22
N VAL A 58 4.20 15.01 -6.86
CA VAL A 58 4.13 14.95 -8.33
C VAL A 58 3.24 16.07 -8.88
N CYS A 59 2.12 16.36 -8.20
CA CYS A 59 1.26 17.48 -8.55
C CYS A 59 2.04 18.84 -8.51
N ALA A 60 2.78 19.06 -7.42
CA ALA A 60 3.61 20.26 -7.29
C ALA A 60 4.68 20.35 -8.38
N SER A 61 5.28 19.24 -8.75
CA SER A 61 6.26 19.19 -9.84
C SER A 61 5.62 19.47 -11.20
N ALA A 62 4.42 18.95 -11.44
CA ALA A 62 3.65 19.20 -12.67
C ALA A 62 3.27 20.68 -12.79
N VAL A 63 2.74 21.28 -11.72
CA VAL A 63 2.37 22.70 -11.69
C VAL A 63 3.60 23.60 -11.87
N ALA A 64 4.73 23.27 -11.25
CA ALA A 64 6.00 23.98 -11.45
C ALA A 64 6.51 23.87 -12.91
N ALA A 65 6.18 22.78 -13.59
CA ALA A 65 6.44 22.60 -15.02
C ALA A 65 5.37 23.22 -15.93
N GLY A 66 4.44 24.00 -15.37
CA GLY A 66 3.40 24.72 -16.09
C GLY A 66 2.15 23.91 -16.41
N ALA A 67 1.98 22.72 -15.83
CA ALA A 67 0.75 21.96 -15.98
C ALA A 67 -0.42 22.69 -15.28
N THR A 68 -1.60 22.56 -15.85
CA THR A 68 -2.84 23.11 -15.29
C THR A 68 -3.87 22.01 -15.15
N PHE A 69 -4.58 22.00 -14.04
CA PHE A 69 -5.71 21.12 -13.81
C PHE A 69 -7.01 21.88 -14.07
N GLU A 70 -7.94 21.27 -14.80
CA GLU A 70 -9.24 21.89 -15.06
C GLU A 70 -10.18 21.79 -13.87
N SER A 71 -10.01 20.74 -13.04
CA SER A 71 -10.81 20.54 -11.84
C SER A 71 -10.12 21.09 -10.59
N THR A 72 -10.94 21.49 -9.62
CA THR A 72 -10.54 21.82 -8.24
C THR A 72 -10.85 20.70 -7.26
N SER A 73 -11.41 19.61 -7.77
CA SER A 73 -11.69 18.39 -6.98
C SER A 73 -10.42 17.59 -6.77
N VAL A 74 -10.15 17.24 -5.51
CA VAL A 74 -9.00 16.39 -5.17
C VAL A 74 -9.08 15.04 -5.90
N GLY A 75 -10.28 14.45 -5.99
CA GLY A 75 -10.48 13.15 -6.66
C GLY A 75 -10.11 13.20 -8.13
N ASP A 76 -10.60 14.18 -8.87
CA ASP A 76 -10.33 14.33 -10.31
C ASP A 76 -8.83 14.53 -10.58
N ILE A 77 -8.17 15.36 -9.77
CA ILE A 77 -6.72 15.61 -9.92
C ILE A 77 -5.92 14.34 -9.60
N VAL A 78 -6.37 13.56 -8.63
CA VAL A 78 -5.74 12.26 -8.30
C VAL A 78 -5.93 11.27 -9.45
N ASP A 79 -7.11 11.21 -10.05
CA ASP A 79 -7.38 10.35 -11.22
C ASP A 79 -6.54 10.77 -12.43
N ASP A 80 -6.43 12.07 -12.71
CA ASP A 80 -5.55 12.58 -13.75
C ASP A 80 -4.10 12.15 -13.54
N LEU A 81 -3.58 12.29 -12.31
CA LEU A 81 -2.20 11.93 -12.00
C LEU A 81 -1.92 10.42 -11.99
N VAL A 82 -2.93 9.60 -11.67
CA VAL A 82 -2.75 8.14 -11.58
C VAL A 82 -3.06 7.45 -12.90
N ASP A 83 -4.14 7.81 -13.57
CA ASP A 83 -4.64 7.07 -14.73
C ASP A 83 -4.05 7.60 -16.04
N SER A 84 -4.18 8.88 -16.27
CA SER A 84 -3.75 9.52 -17.51
C SER A 84 -2.32 10.04 -17.46
N GLY A 85 -1.94 10.61 -16.32
CA GLY A 85 -0.77 11.47 -16.19
C GLY A 85 -1.02 12.85 -16.80
N VAL A 86 -0.23 13.83 -16.39
CA VAL A 86 -0.35 15.23 -16.79
C VAL A 86 0.95 15.69 -17.43
N PHE A 87 0.86 16.46 -18.50
CA PHE A 87 2.02 17.03 -19.18
C PHE A 87 2.28 18.47 -18.69
N GLY A 88 3.54 18.87 -18.69
CA GLY A 88 3.91 20.26 -18.46
C GLY A 88 3.49 21.17 -19.60
N SER A 89 3.76 22.47 -19.47
CA SER A 89 3.44 23.45 -20.50
C SER A 89 4.57 23.58 -21.54
N ALA A 90 4.19 23.88 -22.78
CA ALA A 90 5.13 24.20 -23.85
C ALA A 90 5.99 25.44 -23.53
N ASP A 91 5.39 26.44 -22.85
CA ASP A 91 6.10 27.66 -22.46
C ASP A 91 7.23 27.43 -21.46
N SER A 92 7.12 26.35 -20.66
CA SER A 92 8.15 25.96 -19.69
C SER A 92 9.18 24.99 -20.27
N GLY A 93 8.96 24.46 -21.49
CA GLY A 93 9.81 23.45 -22.12
C GLY A 93 9.60 22.03 -21.61
N PHE A 94 8.50 21.79 -20.86
CA PHE A 94 8.14 20.50 -20.28
C PHE A 94 6.89 19.85 -20.93
N ASP A 95 6.50 20.31 -22.10
CA ASP A 95 5.33 19.83 -22.85
C ASP A 95 5.36 18.32 -23.20
N THR A 96 6.55 17.75 -23.24
CA THR A 96 6.74 16.29 -23.45
C THR A 96 6.99 15.51 -22.17
N THR A 97 7.06 16.19 -21.02
CA THR A 97 7.35 15.53 -19.73
C THR A 97 6.04 15.11 -19.08
N LEU A 98 5.89 13.79 -18.92
CA LEU A 98 4.72 13.18 -18.29
C LEU A 98 4.93 13.08 -16.77
N PHE A 99 4.04 13.70 -16.01
CA PHE A 99 3.95 13.60 -14.56
C PHE A 99 2.85 12.59 -14.20
N LYS A 100 3.24 11.45 -13.62
CA LYS A 100 2.32 10.36 -13.30
C LYS A 100 2.78 9.61 -12.04
N VAL A 101 1.82 9.15 -11.24
CA VAL A 101 2.05 8.25 -10.10
C VAL A 101 1.43 6.89 -10.43
N PRO A 102 2.20 5.94 -10.93
CA PRO A 102 1.68 4.63 -11.34
C PRO A 102 1.38 3.72 -10.15
N ASN A 103 0.59 2.66 -10.39
CA ASN A 103 0.35 1.55 -9.46
C ASN A 103 -0.38 1.93 -8.16
N ILE A 104 -1.32 2.85 -8.24
CA ILE A 104 -2.26 3.13 -7.16
C ILE A 104 -3.64 2.58 -7.57
N SER A 105 -4.21 1.68 -6.77
CA SER A 105 -5.54 1.12 -7.01
C SER A 105 -6.64 2.09 -6.58
N GLU A 106 -7.89 1.88 -7.04
CA GLU A 106 -9.04 2.73 -6.70
C GLU A 106 -9.25 2.89 -5.18
N THR A 107 -9.10 1.80 -4.42
CA THR A 107 -9.21 1.84 -2.97
C THR A 107 -8.10 2.66 -2.31
N GLU A 108 -6.91 2.65 -2.90
CA GLU A 108 -5.76 3.42 -2.44
C GLU A 108 -5.85 4.89 -2.84
N LYS A 109 -6.43 5.21 -4.00
CA LYS A 109 -6.75 6.59 -4.41
C LYS A 109 -7.70 7.23 -3.41
N ALA A 110 -8.80 6.53 -3.09
CA ALA A 110 -9.78 7.00 -2.12
C ALA A 110 -9.15 7.25 -0.73
N ALA A 111 -8.38 6.30 -0.23
CA ALA A 111 -7.69 6.44 1.06
C ALA A 111 -6.63 7.55 1.07
N ALA A 112 -5.91 7.76 -0.03
CA ALA A 112 -4.94 8.84 -0.15
C ALA A 112 -5.62 10.21 -0.21
N SER A 113 -6.77 10.33 -0.88
CA SER A 113 -7.53 11.57 -1.02
C SER A 113 -7.98 12.14 0.32
N GLU A 114 -8.20 11.30 1.33
CA GLU A 114 -8.52 11.73 2.70
C GLU A 114 -7.39 12.55 3.37
N HIS A 115 -6.17 12.42 2.87
CA HIS A 115 -4.98 13.12 3.37
C HIS A 115 -4.52 14.25 2.43
N LEU A 116 -5.36 14.64 1.48
CA LEU A 116 -5.08 15.69 0.51
C LEU A 116 -6.11 16.81 0.63
N SER A 117 -5.69 18.03 0.33
CA SER A 117 -6.58 19.18 0.15
C SER A 117 -6.16 19.99 -1.07
N TYR A 118 -7.09 20.73 -1.66
CA TYR A 118 -6.82 21.60 -2.79
C TYR A 118 -6.43 23.01 -2.31
N ASP A 119 -5.27 23.48 -2.74
CA ASP A 119 -4.82 24.85 -2.50
C ASP A 119 -5.23 25.74 -3.68
N THR A 120 -6.11 26.69 -3.42
CA THR A 120 -6.66 27.62 -4.45
C THR A 120 -5.64 28.64 -4.95
N TYR A 121 -4.63 28.97 -4.16
CA TYR A 121 -3.57 29.90 -4.57
C TYR A 121 -2.53 29.22 -5.44
N ALA A 122 -2.06 28.06 -5.00
CA ALA A 122 -1.09 27.27 -5.72
C ALA A 122 -1.72 26.47 -6.89
N LYS A 123 -3.05 26.34 -6.91
CA LYS A 123 -3.84 25.56 -7.90
C LYS A 123 -3.36 24.11 -8.01
N MET A 124 -3.07 23.50 -6.87
CA MET A 124 -2.59 22.12 -6.76
C MET A 124 -3.12 21.44 -5.52
N ILE A 125 -3.03 20.09 -5.50
CA ILE A 125 -3.29 19.33 -4.27
C ILE A 125 -2.06 19.35 -3.36
N ILE A 126 -2.31 19.53 -2.07
CA ILE A 126 -1.29 19.52 -1.02
C ILE A 126 -1.58 18.42 0.00
N TYR A 127 -0.53 17.91 0.62
CA TYR A 127 -0.68 16.97 1.72
C TYR A 127 -1.21 17.68 2.97
N ALA A 128 -2.40 17.29 3.43
CA ALA A 128 -3.05 17.81 4.62
C ALA A 128 -3.48 16.64 5.51
N PRO A 129 -2.63 16.18 6.44
CA PRO A 129 -2.98 15.06 7.31
C PRO A 129 -4.21 15.40 8.13
N SER A 130 -5.22 14.53 8.10
CA SER A 130 -6.35 14.60 9.03
C SER A 130 -5.84 14.46 10.47
N SER A 131 -6.23 15.39 11.31
CA SER A 131 -5.89 15.42 12.74
C SER A 131 -6.46 14.21 13.46
#